data_0aa3e38ca6e6a51863c8832a9c6eb666
#
_entry.id   0aa3e38ca6e6a51863c8832a9c6eb666
#
_cell.length_a   1.000
_cell.length_b   1.000
_cell.length_c   1.000
_cell.angle_alpha   90.00
_cell.angle_beta   90.00
_cell.angle_gamma   90.00
#
_symmetry.space_group_name_H-M   'P 1'
#
loop_
_entity.id
_entity.type
_entity.pdbx_description
1 polymer ?
#
loop_
_entity_poly.entity_id
_entity_poly.type
_entity_poly.pdbx_seq_one_letter_code
_entity_poly.pdbx_strand_id
1 'polypeptide(L)'
;AGTVRANSTVSMATKSKDERIGRLFFLKGKEQITTDCITAGDIGAASKLANTDTNDTICDRARILEMPKIKFPQPCLSKSIVPLKKGDEDKIISGLTKLADEDHCFTVETNPETKQMVLSGIGDMQLKVLVSQLKNKYNVDCELGEPKVPYREAIRKKVKVQGKHKKQSGGHGQYGDVWIEFEPNAETEDLVFEEKVFGGAVPKNFFPAVEKGLQESVKKGILAGYPVVNLKATLVDGSYHDV
;
A
#
# COMPACT_ATOMS: atom_id res chain seq x y z
N ALA A 1 -11.76 -34.01 8.92
CA ALA A 1 -11.98 -35.35 9.42
C ALA A 1 -10.67 -35.91 9.98
N GLY A 2 -10.65 -36.45 11.19
CA GLY A 2 -9.45 -36.94 11.83
C GLY A 2 -9.33 -36.54 13.29
N THR A 3 -8.14 -36.75 13.86
CA THR A 3 -7.85 -36.39 15.25
C THR A 3 -6.52 -35.64 15.29
N VAL A 4 -6.52 -34.45 15.88
CA VAL A 4 -5.32 -33.69 16.18
C VAL A 4 -4.88 -34.00 17.62
N ARG A 5 -3.63 -34.36 17.82
CA ARG A 5 -3.08 -34.69 19.15
C ARG A 5 -2.15 -33.61 19.64
N ALA A 6 -2.13 -33.38 20.94
CA ALA A 6 -1.14 -32.51 21.58
C ALA A 6 0.28 -33.05 21.32
N ASN A 7 1.24 -32.16 21.23
CA ASN A 7 2.67 -32.45 20.98
C ASN A 7 2.95 -33.23 19.69
N SER A 8 2.06 -33.14 18.69
CA SER A 8 2.23 -33.74 17.37
C SER A 8 2.78 -32.75 16.34
N THR A 9 3.28 -33.27 15.22
CA THR A 9 3.62 -32.46 14.05
C THR A 9 2.64 -32.75 12.94
N VAL A 10 2.10 -31.69 12.36
CA VAL A 10 1.13 -31.74 11.26
C VAL A 10 1.70 -31.01 10.04
N SER A 11 1.15 -31.28 8.88
CA SER A 11 1.53 -30.60 7.65
C SER A 11 0.45 -29.61 7.21
N MET A 12 0.87 -28.49 6.64
CA MET A 12 -0.03 -27.51 6.06
C MET A 12 -0.13 -27.72 4.57
N ALA A 13 -1.34 -27.99 4.08
CA ALA A 13 -1.58 -28.30 2.68
C ALA A 13 -1.15 -27.16 1.73
N THR A 14 -1.47 -25.91 2.11
CA THR A 14 -1.27 -24.71 1.25
C THR A 14 0.16 -24.22 1.20
N LYS A 15 0.95 -24.41 2.26
CA LYS A 15 2.29 -23.81 2.40
C LYS A 15 3.44 -24.80 2.29
N SER A 16 3.14 -26.10 2.16
CA SER A 16 4.14 -27.18 2.15
C SER A 16 5.12 -27.09 3.33
N LYS A 17 4.63 -26.66 4.49
CA LYS A 17 5.38 -26.50 5.74
C LYS A 17 4.77 -27.35 6.83
N ASP A 18 5.60 -27.75 7.77
CA ASP A 18 5.17 -28.43 8.97
C ASP A 18 4.87 -27.45 10.09
N GLU A 19 3.88 -27.77 10.90
CA GLU A 19 3.55 -27.05 12.12
C GLU A 19 3.60 -27.98 13.32
N ARG A 20 4.20 -27.53 14.40
CA ARG A 20 4.25 -28.27 15.66
C ARG A 20 3.08 -27.84 16.54
N ILE A 21 2.15 -28.73 16.74
CA ILE A 21 1.05 -28.54 17.68
C ILE A 21 1.58 -28.76 19.10
N GLY A 22 1.51 -27.74 19.93
CA GLY A 22 1.86 -27.80 21.32
C GLY A 22 0.71 -28.31 22.18
N ARG A 23 0.24 -27.48 23.13
CA ARG A 23 -0.93 -27.78 23.96
C ARG A 23 -2.21 -27.52 23.19
N LEU A 24 -3.20 -28.36 23.44
CA LEU A 24 -4.56 -28.22 22.93
C LEU A 24 -5.51 -27.87 24.07
N PHE A 25 -6.54 -27.07 23.74
CA PHE A 25 -7.52 -26.61 24.71
C PHE A 25 -8.91 -26.64 24.13
N PHE A 26 -9.91 -26.86 25.00
CA PHE A 26 -11.29 -26.42 24.78
C PHE A 26 -11.50 -25.10 25.51
N LEU A 27 -12.18 -24.15 24.87
CA LEU A 27 -12.45 -22.84 25.46
C LEU A 27 -13.87 -22.81 26.04
N LYS A 28 -13.97 -22.43 27.33
CA LYS A 28 -15.22 -22.17 28.00
C LYS A 28 -15.21 -20.73 28.52
N GLY A 29 -15.68 -19.79 27.70
CA GLY A 29 -15.49 -18.38 27.98
C GLY A 29 -14.00 -18.02 28.06
N LYS A 30 -13.52 -17.56 29.22
CA LYS A 30 -12.11 -17.26 29.48
C LYS A 30 -11.29 -18.44 29.98
N GLU A 31 -11.95 -19.52 30.36
CA GLU A 31 -11.31 -20.71 30.90
C GLU A 31 -10.76 -21.58 29.75
N GLN A 32 -9.51 -22.06 29.94
CA GLN A 32 -8.84 -22.97 29.00
C GLN A 32 -8.77 -24.36 29.63
N ILE A 33 -9.53 -25.29 29.10
CA ILE A 33 -9.55 -26.69 29.55
C ILE A 33 -8.57 -27.49 28.68
N THR A 34 -7.44 -27.91 29.25
CA THR A 34 -6.41 -28.67 28.51
C THR A 34 -6.96 -30.04 28.08
N THR A 35 -6.66 -30.42 26.83
CA THR A 35 -7.02 -31.74 26.29
C THR A 35 -5.82 -32.35 25.55
N ASP A 36 -5.76 -33.68 25.48
CA ASP A 36 -4.73 -34.40 24.74
C ASP A 36 -5.03 -34.53 23.25
N CYS A 37 -6.28 -34.40 22.86
CA CYS A 37 -6.68 -34.48 21.48
C CYS A 37 -7.99 -33.72 21.19
N ILE A 38 -8.15 -33.33 19.91
CA ILE A 38 -9.39 -32.79 19.35
C ILE A 38 -9.82 -33.70 18.22
N THR A 39 -11.06 -34.21 18.28
CA THR A 39 -11.62 -35.16 17.33
C THR A 39 -12.43 -34.47 16.23
N ALA A 40 -12.73 -35.20 15.16
CA ALA A 40 -13.56 -34.71 14.08
C ALA A 40 -14.95 -34.29 14.60
N GLY A 41 -15.42 -33.11 14.19
CA GLY A 41 -16.67 -32.49 14.62
C GLY A 41 -16.53 -31.54 15.81
N ASP A 42 -15.39 -31.53 16.48
CA ASP A 42 -15.09 -30.63 17.60
C ASP A 42 -14.35 -29.35 17.16
N ILE A 43 -14.45 -28.32 18.00
CA ILE A 43 -13.72 -27.07 17.88
C ILE A 43 -12.79 -26.92 19.09
N GLY A 44 -11.50 -26.85 18.82
CA GLY A 44 -10.49 -26.66 19.85
C GLY A 44 -9.54 -25.51 19.54
N ALA A 45 -8.68 -25.18 20.49
CA ALA A 45 -7.69 -24.13 20.36
C ALA A 45 -6.27 -24.70 20.55
N ALA A 46 -5.34 -24.17 19.77
CA ALA A 46 -3.92 -24.37 19.91
C ALA A 46 -3.22 -23.02 20.01
N SER A 47 -2.11 -22.94 20.74
CA SER A 47 -1.35 -21.72 20.90
C SER A 47 0.02 -21.83 20.26
N LYS A 48 0.64 -20.67 19.94
CA LYS A 48 2.00 -20.55 19.40
C LYS A 48 2.20 -21.30 18.09
N LEU A 49 1.23 -21.20 17.18
CA LEU A 49 1.38 -21.66 15.82
C LEU A 49 2.21 -20.63 15.04
N ALA A 50 3.31 -21.07 14.42
CA ALA A 50 4.26 -20.18 13.77
C ALA A 50 3.98 -19.96 12.29
N ASN A 51 3.36 -20.94 11.64
CA ASN A 51 3.18 -20.95 10.20
C ASN A 51 1.69 -21.02 9.78
N THR A 52 0.78 -21.21 10.72
CA THR A 52 -0.65 -21.44 10.46
C THR A 52 -1.42 -20.13 10.54
N ASP A 53 -2.09 -19.77 9.45
CA ASP A 53 -2.98 -18.63 9.37
C ASP A 53 -4.44 -19.07 9.27
N THR A 54 -5.36 -18.11 9.37
CA THR A 54 -6.77 -18.35 9.14
C THR A 54 -7.02 -18.89 7.72
N ASN A 55 -7.90 -19.86 7.56
CA ASN A 55 -8.17 -20.61 6.33
C ASN A 55 -7.10 -21.62 5.91
N ASP A 56 -6.04 -21.83 6.66
CA ASP A 56 -5.12 -22.91 6.39
C ASP A 56 -5.71 -24.26 6.80
N THR A 57 -5.43 -25.28 6.00
CA THR A 57 -5.82 -26.65 6.33
C THR A 57 -4.64 -27.40 6.93
N ILE A 58 -4.84 -27.89 8.14
CA ILE A 58 -3.90 -28.76 8.85
C ILE A 58 -4.23 -30.20 8.52
N CYS A 59 -3.25 -30.97 8.05
CA CYS A 59 -3.45 -32.36 7.64
C CYS A 59 -2.30 -33.27 8.08
N ASP A 60 -2.51 -34.57 7.95
CA ASP A 60 -1.46 -35.58 8.11
C ASP A 60 -0.49 -35.50 6.91
N ARG A 61 0.81 -35.68 7.15
CA ARG A 61 1.82 -35.72 6.09
C ARG A 61 1.56 -36.80 5.04
N ALA A 62 0.98 -37.94 5.45
CA ALA A 62 0.66 -39.05 4.57
C ALA A 62 -0.58 -38.78 3.71
N ARG A 63 -1.43 -37.81 4.09
CA ARG A 63 -2.67 -37.49 3.40
C ARG A 63 -2.91 -35.99 3.36
N ILE A 64 -2.33 -35.33 2.38
CA ILE A 64 -2.51 -33.90 2.16
C ILE A 64 -3.89 -33.67 1.52
N LEU A 65 -4.70 -32.85 2.20
CA LEU A 65 -6.02 -32.45 1.74
C LEU A 65 -6.20 -30.95 2.04
N GLU A 66 -6.64 -30.20 1.05
CA GLU A 66 -6.97 -28.77 1.21
C GLU A 66 -8.50 -28.62 1.27
N MET A 67 -8.98 -27.95 2.31
CA MET A 67 -10.39 -27.60 2.46
C MET A 67 -10.69 -26.29 1.74
N PRO A 68 -11.93 -26.08 1.22
CA PRO A 68 -12.33 -24.81 0.64
C PRO A 68 -12.16 -23.66 1.64
N LYS A 69 -11.55 -22.56 1.18
CA LYS A 69 -11.35 -21.37 2.01
C LYS A 69 -12.66 -20.62 2.24
N ILE A 70 -12.84 -20.11 3.44
CA ILE A 70 -13.94 -19.20 3.79
C ILE A 70 -13.71 -17.87 3.06
N LYS A 71 -14.74 -17.38 2.37
CA LYS A 71 -14.71 -16.07 1.71
C LYS A 71 -15.19 -15.01 2.70
N PHE A 72 -14.32 -14.14 3.14
CA PHE A 72 -14.66 -13.01 4.00
C PHE A 72 -15.24 -11.86 3.16
N PRO A 73 -16.18 -11.07 3.72
CA PRO A 73 -16.64 -9.84 3.11
C PRO A 73 -15.48 -8.87 2.85
N GLN A 74 -15.53 -8.20 1.71
CA GLN A 74 -14.52 -7.19 1.40
C GLN A 74 -14.89 -5.85 2.04
N PRO A 75 -13.91 -5.08 2.53
CA PRO A 75 -14.13 -3.73 3.04
C PRO A 75 -14.77 -2.83 1.96
N CYS A 76 -15.78 -2.06 2.36
CA CYS A 76 -16.48 -1.12 1.47
C CYS A 76 -16.55 0.32 2.00
N LEU A 77 -16.10 0.57 3.22
CA LEU A 77 -16.02 1.89 3.85
C LEU A 77 -14.62 2.14 4.36
N SER A 78 -14.02 3.25 3.95
CA SER A 78 -12.69 3.67 4.40
C SER A 78 -12.76 4.97 5.20
N LYS A 79 -12.04 5.04 6.30
CA LYS A 79 -11.85 6.22 7.13
C LYS A 79 -10.37 6.42 7.43
N SER A 80 -9.93 7.68 7.51
CA SER A 80 -8.61 7.96 8.07
C SER A 80 -8.65 7.75 9.58
N ILE A 81 -7.56 7.23 10.14
CA ILE A 81 -7.41 7.09 11.58
C ILE A 81 -6.27 7.98 12.07
N VAL A 82 -6.55 8.80 13.08
CA VAL A 82 -5.62 9.78 13.61
C VAL A 82 -5.45 9.55 15.12
N PRO A 83 -4.22 9.42 15.63
CA PRO A 83 -3.97 9.32 17.04
C PRO A 83 -4.35 10.63 17.76
N LEU A 84 -4.96 10.55 18.95
CA LEU A 84 -5.20 11.71 19.78
C LEU A 84 -3.93 12.22 20.47
N LYS A 85 -2.96 11.33 20.67
CA LYS A 85 -1.65 11.67 21.24
C LYS A 85 -0.58 11.46 20.17
N LYS A 86 0.24 12.47 19.96
CA LYS A 86 1.39 12.39 19.05
C LYS A 86 2.36 11.29 19.50
N GLY A 87 2.74 10.42 18.58
CA GLY A 87 3.66 9.29 18.84
C GLY A 87 2.94 7.96 19.14
N ASP A 88 1.60 7.90 19.10
CA ASP A 88 0.87 6.64 19.24
C ASP A 88 0.58 5.94 17.90
N GLU A 89 1.10 6.46 16.77
CA GLU A 89 0.89 5.91 15.42
C GLU A 89 1.32 4.44 15.33
N ASP A 90 2.50 4.11 15.84
CA ASP A 90 3.03 2.74 15.82
C ASP A 90 2.21 1.79 16.70
N LYS A 91 1.66 2.29 17.81
CA LYS A 91 0.79 1.49 18.68
C LYS A 91 -0.55 1.20 18.02
N ILE A 92 -1.10 2.18 17.26
CA ILE A 92 -2.32 1.99 16.47
C ILE A 92 -2.09 0.90 15.43
N ILE A 93 -1.00 1.00 14.64
CA ILE A 93 -0.66 0.00 13.62
C ILE A 93 -0.49 -1.38 14.24
N SER A 94 0.31 -1.49 15.29
CA SER A 94 0.54 -2.76 15.99
C SER A 94 -0.75 -3.34 16.59
N GLY A 95 -1.61 -2.50 17.15
CA GLY A 95 -2.91 -2.91 17.68
C GLY A 95 -3.86 -3.39 16.60
N LEU A 96 -3.98 -2.63 15.51
CA LEU A 96 -4.85 -3.00 14.38
C LEU A 96 -4.35 -4.25 13.65
N THR A 97 -3.04 -4.44 13.50
CA THR A 97 -2.47 -5.66 12.92
C THR A 97 -2.87 -6.88 13.72
N LYS A 98 -2.79 -6.82 15.07
CA LYS A 98 -3.25 -7.92 15.92
C LYS A 98 -4.75 -8.14 15.88
N LEU A 99 -5.54 -7.08 15.72
CA LEU A 99 -6.99 -7.21 15.53
C LEU A 99 -7.34 -7.80 14.16
N ALA A 100 -6.53 -7.55 13.11
CA ALA A 100 -6.70 -8.13 11.78
C ALA A 100 -6.43 -9.65 11.77
N ASP A 101 -5.62 -10.17 12.68
CA ASP A 101 -5.48 -11.61 12.90
C ASP A 101 -6.77 -12.24 13.47
N GLU A 102 -7.57 -11.45 14.22
CA GLU A 102 -8.85 -11.90 14.79
C GLU A 102 -10.02 -11.69 13.82
N ASP A 103 -9.99 -10.65 12.97
CA ASP A 103 -11.08 -10.30 12.03
C ASP A 103 -10.49 -9.92 10.66
N HIS A 104 -10.71 -10.74 9.66
CA HIS A 104 -10.26 -10.55 8.28
C HIS A 104 -11.21 -9.71 7.41
N CYS A 105 -12.20 -9.05 8.01
CA CYS A 105 -13.19 -8.23 7.30
C CYS A 105 -12.79 -6.75 7.26
N PHE A 106 -11.59 -6.38 7.72
CA PHE A 106 -11.07 -5.03 7.64
C PHE A 106 -9.59 -5.03 7.25
N THR A 107 -9.11 -3.91 6.75
CA THR A 107 -7.69 -3.66 6.42
C THR A 107 -7.23 -2.34 7.00
N VAL A 108 -5.94 -2.25 7.30
CA VAL A 108 -5.28 -1.00 7.68
C VAL A 108 -4.06 -0.80 6.79
N GLU A 109 -3.97 0.37 6.17
CA GLU A 109 -2.91 0.70 5.24
C GLU A 109 -2.47 2.16 5.44
N THR A 110 -1.20 2.44 5.22
CA THR A 110 -0.72 3.82 5.14
C THR A 110 -0.65 4.23 3.69
N ASN A 111 -1.46 5.21 3.29
CA ASN A 111 -1.41 5.73 1.92
C ASN A 111 -0.07 6.42 1.69
N PRO A 112 0.74 5.97 0.70
CA PRO A 112 2.10 6.49 0.48
C PRO A 112 2.13 7.95 0.04
N GLU A 113 1.06 8.46 -0.55
CA GLU A 113 0.98 9.82 -1.06
C GLU A 113 0.47 10.81 -0.01
N THR A 114 -0.67 10.50 0.58
CA THR A 114 -1.30 11.37 1.57
C THR A 114 -0.68 11.23 2.96
N LYS A 115 0.15 10.19 3.16
CA LYS A 115 0.75 9.81 4.45
C LYS A 115 -0.27 9.57 5.55
N GLN A 116 -1.53 9.36 5.18
CA GLN A 116 -2.58 9.03 6.11
C GLN A 116 -2.67 7.53 6.33
N MET A 117 -2.91 7.15 7.56
CA MET A 117 -3.34 5.80 7.90
C MET A 117 -4.83 5.68 7.61
N VAL A 118 -5.20 4.69 6.81
CA VAL A 118 -6.58 4.42 6.37
C VAL A 118 -7.01 3.07 6.92
N LEU A 119 -8.13 3.07 7.61
CA LEU A 119 -8.81 1.89 8.13
C LEU A 119 -10.04 1.63 7.24
N SER A 120 -10.10 0.47 6.61
CA SER A 120 -11.20 0.07 5.73
C SER A 120 -11.93 -1.13 6.30
N GLY A 121 -13.24 -1.05 6.38
CA GLY A 121 -14.09 -2.10 6.94
C GLY A 121 -15.43 -2.23 6.22
N ILE A 122 -16.30 -3.11 6.70
CA ILE A 122 -17.62 -3.39 6.10
C ILE A 122 -18.58 -2.21 6.32
N GLY A 123 -18.41 -1.45 7.41
CA GLY A 123 -19.28 -0.33 7.71
C GLY A 123 -18.86 0.44 8.98
N ASP A 124 -19.56 1.54 9.23
CA ASP A 124 -19.23 2.50 10.28
C ASP A 124 -19.23 1.86 11.70
N MET A 125 -20.18 0.95 11.96
CA MET A 125 -20.23 0.27 13.27
C MET A 125 -19.01 -0.61 13.52
N GLN A 126 -18.52 -1.35 12.52
CA GLN A 126 -17.30 -2.14 12.67
C GLN A 126 -16.10 -1.25 12.98
N LEU A 127 -15.95 -0.14 12.24
CA LEU A 127 -14.83 0.79 12.47
C LEU A 127 -14.86 1.39 13.88
N LYS A 128 -16.04 1.75 14.39
CA LYS A 128 -16.21 2.21 15.77
C LYS A 128 -15.89 1.14 16.81
N VAL A 129 -16.26 -0.11 16.54
CA VAL A 129 -15.90 -1.25 17.41
C VAL A 129 -14.40 -1.45 17.45
N LEU A 130 -13.70 -1.37 16.30
CA LEU A 130 -12.24 -1.47 16.24
C LEU A 130 -11.54 -0.36 17.03
N VAL A 131 -12.02 0.89 16.94
CA VAL A 131 -11.52 2.00 17.76
C VAL A 131 -11.72 1.72 19.26
N SER A 132 -12.90 1.21 19.64
CA SER A 132 -13.17 0.84 21.03
C SER A 132 -12.27 -0.31 21.51
N GLN A 133 -11.97 -1.27 20.66
CA GLN A 133 -11.04 -2.37 20.97
C GLN A 133 -9.61 -1.86 21.11
N LEU A 134 -9.15 -0.93 20.26
CA LEU A 134 -7.85 -0.27 20.42
C LEU A 134 -7.73 0.40 21.79
N LYS A 135 -8.75 1.14 22.21
CA LYS A 135 -8.79 1.77 23.53
C LYS A 135 -8.75 0.74 24.66
N ASN A 136 -9.62 -0.27 24.61
CA ASN A 136 -9.82 -1.21 25.71
C ASN A 136 -8.70 -2.26 25.84
N LYS A 137 -8.16 -2.77 24.69
CA LYS A 137 -7.13 -3.80 24.68
C LYS A 137 -5.70 -3.22 24.71
N TYR A 138 -5.49 -2.08 24.02
CA TYR A 138 -4.15 -1.52 23.80
C TYR A 138 -3.94 -0.14 24.41
N ASN A 139 -4.96 0.43 25.07
CA ASN A 139 -4.92 1.75 25.73
C ASN A 139 -4.45 2.88 24.79
N VAL A 140 -4.98 2.86 23.55
CA VAL A 140 -4.68 3.85 22.53
C VAL A 140 -5.98 4.56 22.12
N ASP A 141 -5.98 5.88 22.23
CA ASP A 141 -7.09 6.73 21.80
C ASP A 141 -6.82 7.27 20.39
N CYS A 142 -7.81 7.13 19.51
CA CYS A 142 -7.75 7.60 18.14
C CYS A 142 -9.12 8.07 17.64
N GLU A 143 -9.12 8.88 16.59
CA GLU A 143 -10.32 9.38 15.93
C GLU A 143 -10.38 8.94 14.48
N LEU A 144 -11.60 8.73 13.98
CA LEU A 144 -11.89 8.45 12.58
C LEU A 144 -12.26 9.74 11.86
N GLY A 145 -11.63 9.99 10.70
CA GLY A 145 -11.89 11.13 9.83
C GLY A 145 -12.11 10.70 8.38
N GLU A 146 -12.33 11.68 7.52
CA GLU A 146 -12.40 11.42 6.08
C GLU A 146 -10.98 11.23 5.50
N PRO A 147 -10.76 10.20 4.67
CA PRO A 147 -9.48 10.02 4.01
C PRO A 147 -9.29 11.11 2.94
N LYS A 148 -8.06 11.61 2.81
CA LYS A 148 -7.71 12.53 1.73
C LYS A 148 -7.70 11.80 0.40
N VAL A 149 -8.32 12.40 -0.60
CA VAL A 149 -8.29 11.87 -1.97
C VAL A 149 -6.97 12.28 -2.64
N PRO A 150 -6.17 11.35 -3.15
CA PRO A 150 -4.97 11.68 -3.91
C PRO A 150 -5.37 12.15 -5.31
N TYR A 151 -5.55 13.46 -5.47
CA TYR A 151 -5.85 14.06 -6.76
C TYR A 151 -4.66 13.99 -7.71
N ARG A 152 -4.95 14.04 -9.01
CA ARG A 152 -3.99 14.12 -10.11
C ARG A 152 -4.32 15.31 -10.99
N GLU A 153 -3.31 15.88 -11.60
CA GLU A 153 -3.47 16.87 -12.66
C GLU A 153 -3.24 16.20 -14.01
N ALA A 154 -3.95 16.64 -15.03
CA ALA A 154 -3.76 16.16 -16.39
C ALA A 154 -4.05 17.27 -17.39
N ILE A 155 -3.34 17.28 -18.51
CA ILE A 155 -3.65 18.16 -19.63
C ILE A 155 -4.71 17.54 -20.53
N ARG A 156 -5.52 18.37 -21.17
CA ARG A 156 -6.61 17.91 -22.06
C ARG A 156 -6.35 18.16 -23.54
N LYS A 157 -5.37 18.98 -23.86
CA LYS A 157 -5.07 19.40 -25.24
C LYS A 157 -3.57 19.36 -25.48
N LYS A 158 -3.20 19.09 -26.73
CA LYS A 158 -1.82 19.23 -27.19
C LYS A 158 -1.45 20.71 -27.19
N VAL A 159 -0.26 21.04 -26.63
CA VAL A 159 0.30 22.39 -26.61
C VAL A 159 1.80 22.33 -26.88
N LYS A 160 2.32 23.36 -27.56
CA LYS A 160 3.76 23.56 -27.75
C LYS A 160 4.18 24.81 -27.01
N VAL A 161 5.15 24.68 -26.12
CA VAL A 161 5.62 25.79 -25.28
C VAL A 161 7.14 25.87 -25.27
N GLN A 162 7.64 27.09 -25.10
CA GLN A 162 9.06 27.35 -24.90
C GLN A 162 9.36 27.49 -23.40
N GLY A 163 10.34 26.75 -22.92
CA GLY A 163 10.96 26.94 -21.61
C GLY A 163 12.32 27.58 -21.78
N LYS A 164 12.47 28.86 -21.37
CA LYS A 164 13.73 29.57 -21.46
C LYS A 164 14.19 30.03 -20.10
N HIS A 165 15.39 29.61 -19.74
CA HIS A 165 16.08 30.04 -18.52
C HIS A 165 17.40 30.72 -18.94
N LYS A 166 17.56 32.00 -18.56
CA LYS A 166 18.80 32.74 -18.72
C LYS A 166 19.07 33.53 -17.44
N LYS A 167 20.10 33.13 -16.72
CA LYS A 167 20.49 33.81 -15.48
C LYS A 167 21.98 34.04 -15.49
N GLN A 168 22.40 35.28 -15.26
CA GLN A 168 23.80 35.68 -15.13
C GLN A 168 23.89 36.65 -13.95
N SER A 169 24.53 36.23 -12.88
CA SER A 169 24.71 37.03 -11.66
C SER A 169 26.19 37.10 -11.21
N GLY A 170 27.09 37.22 -12.20
CA GLY A 170 28.55 37.19 -12.00
C GLY A 170 29.14 35.79 -12.28
N GLY A 171 30.29 35.76 -12.97
CA GLY A 171 30.92 34.48 -13.35
C GLY A 171 30.20 33.69 -14.45
N HIS A 172 30.22 32.38 -14.36
CA HIS A 172 29.52 31.51 -15.32
C HIS A 172 28.01 31.65 -15.20
N GLY A 173 27.34 31.95 -16.32
CA GLY A 173 25.89 32.04 -16.40
C GLY A 173 25.21 30.67 -16.50
N GLN A 174 23.90 30.69 -16.32
CA GLN A 174 23.03 29.53 -16.58
C GLN A 174 22.19 29.80 -17.83
N TYR A 175 22.16 28.84 -18.75
CA TYR A 175 21.39 28.94 -19.97
C TYR A 175 20.67 27.61 -20.25
N GLY A 176 19.39 27.68 -20.57
CA GLY A 176 18.58 26.57 -21.07
C GLY A 176 17.43 27.12 -21.87
N ASP A 177 17.21 26.59 -23.08
CA ASP A 177 16.15 27.01 -23.98
C ASP A 177 15.67 25.81 -24.76
N VAL A 178 14.43 25.41 -24.50
CA VAL A 178 13.83 24.20 -25.08
C VAL A 178 12.39 24.48 -25.52
N TRP A 179 12.00 23.89 -26.62
CA TRP A 179 10.61 23.85 -27.09
C TRP A 179 10.09 22.43 -26.90
N ILE A 180 9.02 22.30 -26.14
CA ILE A 180 8.43 21.00 -25.83
C ILE A 180 6.96 21.00 -26.26
N GLU A 181 6.57 19.95 -26.95
CA GLU A 181 5.19 19.62 -27.22
C GLU A 181 4.68 18.68 -26.12
N PHE A 182 3.64 19.11 -25.43
CA PHE A 182 2.94 18.30 -24.43
C PHE A 182 1.63 17.81 -25.02
N GLU A 183 1.36 16.53 -24.89
CA GLU A 183 0.09 15.92 -25.32
C GLU A 183 -0.43 14.93 -24.29
N PRO A 184 -1.77 14.77 -24.17
CA PRO A 184 -2.33 13.74 -23.31
C PRO A 184 -1.89 12.36 -23.77
N ASN A 185 -1.54 11.49 -22.83
CA ASN A 185 -1.23 10.10 -23.09
C ASN A 185 -2.17 9.20 -22.27
N ALA A 186 -2.99 8.40 -22.94
CA ALA A 186 -3.93 7.49 -22.29
C ALA A 186 -3.35 6.09 -22.06
N GLU A 187 -2.14 5.80 -22.55
CA GLU A 187 -1.55 4.48 -22.51
C GLU A 187 -0.85 4.18 -21.18
N THR A 188 -0.36 5.22 -20.50
CA THR A 188 0.35 5.11 -19.21
C THR A 188 0.11 6.33 -18.35
N GLU A 189 0.09 6.13 -17.02
CA GLU A 189 0.05 7.23 -16.05
C GLU A 189 1.38 7.97 -15.93
N ASP A 190 2.48 7.32 -16.28
CA ASP A 190 3.82 7.91 -16.23
C ASP A 190 4.06 8.94 -17.33
N LEU A 191 5.04 9.81 -17.08
CA LEU A 191 5.56 10.73 -18.10
C LEU A 191 6.30 9.93 -19.18
N VAL A 192 5.85 10.09 -20.43
CA VAL A 192 6.58 9.58 -21.61
C VAL A 192 7.38 10.73 -22.21
N PHE A 193 8.70 10.56 -22.31
CA PHE A 193 9.59 11.52 -22.95
C PHE A 193 10.03 11.03 -24.33
N GLU A 194 9.87 11.88 -25.34
CA GLU A 194 10.36 11.64 -26.71
C GLU A 194 11.22 12.79 -27.18
N GLU A 195 12.13 12.50 -28.10
CA GLU A 195 12.96 13.48 -28.79
C GLU A 195 12.65 13.51 -30.29
N LYS A 196 12.43 14.71 -30.83
CA LYS A 196 12.24 14.97 -32.27
C LYS A 196 12.95 16.25 -32.67
N VAL A 197 14.15 16.49 -32.13
CA VAL A 197 14.94 17.66 -32.44
C VAL A 197 15.53 17.54 -33.84
N PHE A 198 15.31 18.55 -34.68
CA PHE A 198 15.86 18.61 -36.02
C PHE A 198 17.10 19.51 -36.08
N GLY A 199 18.09 19.14 -36.90
CA GLY A 199 19.26 19.99 -37.17
C GLY A 199 20.25 20.17 -36.02
N GLY A 200 20.13 19.41 -34.91
CA GLY A 200 21.06 19.50 -33.78
C GLY A 200 20.90 20.76 -32.93
N ALA A 201 19.74 21.40 -32.96
CA ALA A 201 19.45 22.62 -32.21
C ALA A 201 19.67 22.45 -30.70
N VAL A 202 19.47 21.28 -30.16
CA VAL A 202 19.88 20.88 -28.82
C VAL A 202 20.78 19.66 -28.91
N PRO A 203 22.04 19.71 -28.43
CA PRO A 203 22.94 18.57 -28.41
C PRO A 203 22.38 17.42 -27.56
N LYS A 204 22.60 16.18 -28.02
CA LYS A 204 22.04 14.95 -27.38
C LYS A 204 22.45 14.76 -25.92
N ASN A 205 23.62 15.26 -25.53
CA ASN A 205 24.09 15.18 -24.16
C ASN A 205 23.22 15.98 -23.15
N PHE A 206 22.35 16.89 -23.63
CA PHE A 206 21.44 17.66 -22.78
C PHE A 206 20.04 16.99 -22.65
N PHE A 207 19.70 16.01 -23.50
CA PHE A 207 18.40 15.35 -23.44
C PHE A 207 18.10 14.72 -22.07
N PRO A 208 19.04 14.00 -21.41
CA PRO A 208 18.79 13.46 -20.07
C PRO A 208 18.51 14.54 -19.01
N ALA A 209 19.12 15.74 -19.17
CA ALA A 209 18.87 16.85 -18.27
C ALA A 209 17.45 17.42 -18.44
N VAL A 210 16.96 17.50 -19.69
CA VAL A 210 15.58 17.93 -19.98
C VAL A 210 14.59 16.91 -19.43
N GLU A 211 14.81 15.62 -19.69
CA GLU A 211 13.97 14.54 -19.18
C GLU A 211 13.90 14.55 -17.65
N LYS A 212 15.04 14.63 -16.98
CA LYS A 212 15.12 14.74 -15.52
C LYS A 212 14.34 15.94 -14.99
N GLY A 213 14.49 17.10 -15.62
CA GLY A 213 13.75 18.31 -15.25
C GLY A 213 12.23 18.12 -15.37
N LEU A 214 11.76 17.43 -16.42
CA LEU A 214 10.36 17.09 -16.60
C LEU A 214 9.89 16.10 -15.55
N GLN A 215 10.65 15.03 -15.28
CA GLN A 215 10.34 14.05 -14.25
C GLN A 215 10.24 14.64 -12.84
N GLU A 216 11.02 15.67 -12.54
CA GLU A 216 10.92 16.42 -11.29
C GLU A 216 9.70 17.35 -11.27
N SER A 217 9.39 17.99 -12.39
CA SER A 217 8.28 18.94 -12.51
C SER A 217 6.91 18.26 -12.44
N VAL A 218 6.75 17.07 -13.01
CA VAL A 218 5.46 16.35 -12.98
C VAL A 218 5.07 15.88 -11.57
N LYS A 219 6.01 15.82 -10.65
CA LYS A 219 5.72 15.44 -9.24
C LYS A 219 4.90 16.49 -8.52
N LYS A 220 4.92 17.73 -9.00
CA LYS A 220 4.19 18.84 -8.40
C LYS A 220 3.58 19.71 -9.51
N GLY A 221 2.33 19.47 -9.81
CA GLY A 221 1.58 20.19 -10.83
C GLY A 221 1.34 21.67 -10.48
N ILE A 222 0.94 22.44 -11.48
CA ILE A 222 0.85 23.91 -11.40
C ILE A 222 -0.51 24.36 -10.85
N LEU A 223 -1.58 23.57 -11.06
CA LEU A 223 -2.94 23.99 -10.70
C LEU A 223 -3.16 23.95 -9.18
N ALA A 224 -2.87 22.82 -8.55
CA ALA A 224 -3.12 22.59 -7.14
C ALA A 224 -1.94 21.89 -6.43
N GLY A 225 -0.85 21.64 -7.15
CA GLY A 225 0.35 20.99 -6.62
C GLY A 225 0.28 19.47 -6.56
N TYR A 226 -0.72 18.85 -7.22
CA TYR A 226 -0.81 17.39 -7.32
C TYR A 226 0.04 16.86 -8.48
N PRO A 227 0.49 15.60 -8.43
CA PRO A 227 1.26 15.02 -9.52
C PRO A 227 0.52 15.08 -10.86
N VAL A 228 1.25 15.42 -11.92
CA VAL A 228 0.73 15.41 -13.29
C VAL A 228 0.91 14.02 -13.86
N VAL A 229 -0.17 13.46 -14.40
CA VAL A 229 -0.19 12.12 -14.98
C VAL A 229 -0.67 12.13 -16.43
N ASN A 230 -0.53 11.02 -17.12
CA ASN A 230 -1.00 10.82 -18.49
C ASN A 230 -0.40 11.86 -19.44
N LEU A 231 0.90 12.12 -19.33
CA LEU A 231 1.59 13.18 -20.05
C LEU A 231 2.65 12.58 -20.98
N LYS A 232 2.59 12.98 -22.24
CA LYS A 232 3.70 12.80 -23.18
C LYS A 232 4.33 14.15 -23.49
N ALA A 233 5.64 14.21 -23.34
CA ALA A 233 6.46 15.39 -23.63
C ALA A 233 7.43 15.07 -24.75
N THR A 234 7.33 15.79 -25.87
CA THR A 234 8.24 15.65 -27.00
C THR A 234 9.11 16.88 -27.12
N LEU A 235 10.42 16.72 -26.98
CA LEU A 235 11.39 17.77 -27.22
C LEU A 235 11.51 17.96 -28.73
N VAL A 236 11.17 19.15 -29.24
CA VAL A 236 11.11 19.41 -30.70
C VAL A 236 12.13 20.43 -31.19
N ASP A 237 12.55 21.37 -30.32
CA ASP A 237 13.49 22.43 -30.70
C ASP A 237 14.15 23.06 -29.45
N GLY A 238 15.11 23.95 -29.64
CA GLY A 238 15.76 24.67 -28.56
C GLY A 238 17.01 25.41 -29.02
N SER A 239 17.73 25.92 -28.05
CA SER A 239 19.07 26.45 -28.30
C SER A 239 19.99 26.19 -27.10
N TYR A 240 21.28 26.14 -27.35
CA TYR A 240 22.27 25.92 -26.30
C TYR A 240 23.33 27.01 -26.31
N HIS A 241 24.08 27.06 -25.24
CA HIS A 241 25.22 27.98 -25.11
C HIS A 241 26.41 27.18 -24.62
N ASP A 242 27.58 27.47 -25.18
CA ASP A 242 28.83 26.72 -24.92
C ASP A 242 29.48 27.04 -23.54
N VAL A 243 28.81 27.76 -22.66
CA VAL A 243 29.36 28.19 -21.36
C VAL A 243 28.56 27.59 -20.22
#